data_8092367493c8bdc7d3ba1a769c52a365
#
_entry.id   8092367493c8bdc7d3ba1a769c52a365
#
_cell.length_a   1.000
_cell.length_b   1.000
_cell.length_c   1.000
_cell.angle_alpha   90.00
_cell.angle_beta   90.00
_cell.angle_gamma   90.00
#
_symmetry.space_group_name_H-M   'P 1'
#
loop_
_entity.id
_entity.type
_entity.pdbx_description
1 polymer ?
#
loop_
_entity_poly.entity_id
_entity_poly.type
_entity_poly.pdbx_seq_one_letter_code
_entity_poly.pdbx_strand_id
1 'polypeptide(L)'
;KKILLKLFELFLKKGGKFEKKNINDIEFDTEKPVFVTDGERYTFDKIVIACGAFSKKLTDNLGERIPLDTERGYHVHFKDCDHLLSRPVIFSNRGFGITPMEQGLRVVGTVEFGGLDNPLSKSRIKNLISNAKYMLGDLPEHEDEWLGFRPTLPDFLPVMGPSKNYKNVFYLSLIHI
;
A
#
# COMPACT_ATOMS: atom_id res chain seq x y z
N LYS A 1 10.21 -2.77 7.70
CA LYS A 1 11.13 -3.39 6.71
C LYS A 1 11.78 -4.66 7.26
N LYS A 2 12.40 -4.64 8.46
CA LYS A 2 13.09 -5.79 9.09
C LYS A 2 12.17 -7.01 9.28
N ILE A 3 10.94 -6.82 9.80
CA ILE A 3 9.97 -7.90 10.00
C ILE A 3 9.58 -8.54 8.66
N LEU A 4 9.30 -7.74 7.64
CA LEU A 4 8.94 -8.25 6.31
C LEU A 4 10.04 -9.12 5.72
N LEU A 5 11.31 -8.71 5.84
CA LEU A 5 12.45 -9.51 5.39
C LEU A 5 12.53 -10.86 6.11
N LYS A 6 12.33 -10.88 7.43
CA LYS A 6 12.34 -12.13 8.21
C LYS A 6 11.18 -13.07 7.84
N LEU A 7 9.99 -12.52 7.57
CA LEU A 7 8.86 -13.31 7.10
C LEU A 7 9.13 -13.87 5.69
N PHE A 8 9.74 -13.10 4.83
CA PHE A 8 10.13 -13.55 3.49
C PHE A 8 11.19 -14.65 3.53
N GLU A 9 12.24 -14.50 4.35
CA GLU A 9 13.23 -15.55 4.59
C GLU A 9 12.57 -16.85 5.09
N LEU A 10 11.62 -16.74 6.03
CA LEU A 10 10.88 -17.90 6.54
C LEU A 10 10.01 -18.55 5.45
N PHE A 11 9.36 -17.74 4.61
CA PHE A 11 8.56 -18.23 3.48
C PHE A 11 9.42 -19.06 2.53
N LEU A 12 10.58 -18.55 2.12
CA LEU A 12 11.52 -19.27 1.26
C LEU A 12 12.03 -20.56 1.93
N LYS A 13 12.40 -20.49 3.22
CA LYS A 13 12.84 -21.67 4.00
C LYS A 13 11.79 -22.77 4.07
N LYS A 14 10.49 -22.40 4.02
CA LYS A 14 9.37 -23.34 3.99
C LYS A 14 9.05 -23.88 2.58
N GLY A 15 9.89 -23.59 1.59
CA GLY A 15 9.71 -24.06 0.20
C GLY A 15 8.87 -23.13 -0.66
N GLY A 16 8.53 -21.92 -0.17
CA GLY A 16 7.87 -20.91 -0.97
C GLY A 16 8.74 -20.43 -2.12
N LYS A 17 8.13 -20.11 -3.25
CA LYS A 17 8.82 -19.54 -4.42
C LYS A 17 8.37 -18.10 -4.61
N PHE A 18 9.29 -17.23 -4.99
CA PHE A 18 9.00 -15.85 -5.31
C PHE A 18 9.44 -15.53 -6.73
N GLU A 19 8.52 -15.00 -7.50
CA GLU A 19 8.79 -14.49 -8.84
C GLU A 19 8.30 -13.05 -8.94
N LYS A 20 9.11 -12.17 -9.49
CA LYS A 20 8.73 -10.79 -9.74
C LYS A 20 8.19 -10.69 -11.15
N LYS A 21 6.86 -10.76 -11.29
CA LYS A 21 6.15 -10.68 -12.56
C LYS A 21 4.99 -9.71 -12.48
N ASN A 22 4.64 -9.14 -13.62
CA ASN A 22 3.45 -8.31 -13.74
C ASN A 22 2.27 -9.20 -14.13
N ILE A 23 1.24 -9.25 -13.30
CA ILE A 23 0.01 -10.01 -13.59
C ILE A 23 -0.96 -9.07 -14.29
N ASN A 24 -1.21 -9.33 -15.55
CA ASN A 24 -2.09 -8.50 -16.38
C ASN A 24 -3.55 -8.92 -16.26
N ASP A 25 -3.79 -10.23 -16.14
CA ASP A 25 -5.13 -10.79 -16.08
C ASP A 25 -5.16 -12.14 -15.32
N ILE A 26 -6.37 -12.59 -15.02
CA ILE A 26 -6.66 -13.92 -14.47
C ILE A 26 -7.71 -14.55 -15.38
N GLU A 27 -7.34 -15.65 -16.00
CA GLU A 27 -8.22 -16.46 -16.84
C GLU A 27 -8.49 -17.81 -16.18
N PHE A 28 -9.33 -18.63 -16.78
CA PHE A 28 -9.62 -19.98 -16.31
C PHE A 28 -9.41 -20.97 -17.44
N ASP A 29 -8.64 -22.01 -17.12
CA ASP A 29 -8.56 -23.20 -17.96
C ASP A 29 -9.34 -24.32 -17.27
N THR A 30 -10.52 -24.63 -17.81
CA THR A 30 -11.52 -25.49 -17.19
C THR A 30 -11.95 -24.97 -15.81
N GLU A 31 -11.48 -25.57 -14.71
CA GLU A 31 -11.78 -25.15 -13.34
C GLU A 31 -10.57 -24.50 -12.63
N LYS A 32 -9.40 -24.41 -13.30
CA LYS A 32 -8.17 -23.90 -12.68
C LYS A 32 -7.92 -22.44 -13.09
N PRO A 33 -7.56 -21.59 -12.12
CA PRO A 33 -7.16 -20.22 -12.41
C PRO A 33 -5.78 -20.17 -13.07
N VAL A 34 -5.64 -19.30 -14.05
CA VAL A 34 -4.42 -19.08 -14.83
C VAL A 34 -4.01 -17.62 -14.71
N PHE A 35 -2.82 -17.34 -14.20
CA PHE A 35 -2.26 -16.02 -14.27
C PHE A 35 -1.71 -15.75 -15.68
N VAL A 36 -2.12 -14.64 -16.24
CA VAL A 36 -1.62 -14.13 -17.52
C VAL A 36 -0.64 -13.00 -17.25
N THR A 37 0.57 -13.19 -17.70
CA THR A 37 1.65 -12.20 -17.68
C THR A 37 2.00 -11.79 -19.10
N ASP A 38 3.00 -10.92 -19.26
CA ASP A 38 3.52 -10.54 -20.57
C ASP A 38 4.21 -11.75 -21.25
N GLY A 39 3.42 -12.54 -21.98
CA GLY A 39 3.91 -13.67 -22.79
C GLY A 39 3.93 -15.04 -22.11
N GLU A 40 3.51 -15.15 -20.86
CA GLU A 40 3.52 -16.43 -20.13
C GLU A 40 2.18 -16.68 -19.42
N ARG A 41 1.84 -17.96 -19.26
CA ARG A 41 0.63 -18.44 -18.58
C ARG A 41 1.01 -19.40 -17.50
N TYR A 42 0.48 -19.19 -16.29
CA TYR A 42 0.75 -20.03 -15.11
C TYR A 42 -0.55 -20.55 -14.53
N THR A 43 -0.73 -21.86 -14.53
CA THR A 43 -1.90 -22.53 -13.96
C THR A 43 -1.63 -22.91 -12.51
N PHE A 44 -2.60 -22.63 -11.64
CA PHE A 44 -2.55 -22.96 -10.22
C PHE A 44 -3.81 -23.69 -9.78
N ASP A 45 -3.74 -24.43 -8.67
CA ASP A 45 -4.93 -25.05 -8.08
C ASP A 45 -5.80 -24.01 -7.36
N LYS A 46 -5.17 -23.00 -6.75
CA LYS A 46 -5.82 -21.87 -6.07
C LYS A 46 -4.99 -20.62 -6.18
N ILE A 47 -5.64 -19.46 -6.19
CA ILE A 47 -4.99 -18.16 -6.15
C ILE A 47 -5.55 -17.29 -5.04
N VAL A 48 -4.70 -16.39 -4.54
CA VAL A 48 -5.07 -15.33 -3.60
C VAL A 48 -4.71 -13.99 -4.22
N ILE A 49 -5.69 -13.12 -4.41
CA ILE A 49 -5.49 -11.75 -4.86
C ILE A 49 -5.24 -10.88 -3.63
N ALA A 50 -3.99 -10.43 -3.46
CA ALA A 50 -3.53 -9.64 -2.32
C ALA A 50 -2.76 -8.39 -2.77
N CYS A 51 -3.20 -7.74 -3.85
CA CYS A 51 -2.51 -6.64 -4.51
C CYS A 51 -2.88 -5.25 -3.94
N GLY A 52 -3.48 -5.18 -2.75
CA GLY A 52 -3.89 -3.92 -2.13
C GLY A 52 -4.82 -3.10 -3.03
N ALA A 53 -4.53 -1.82 -3.21
CA ALA A 53 -5.35 -0.93 -4.05
C ALA A 53 -5.40 -1.36 -5.53
N PHE A 54 -4.43 -2.14 -6.00
CA PHE A 54 -4.38 -2.64 -7.38
C PHE A 54 -5.25 -3.89 -7.61
N SER A 55 -5.84 -4.46 -6.56
CA SER A 55 -6.70 -5.66 -6.68
C SER A 55 -7.94 -5.41 -7.51
N LYS A 56 -8.46 -4.16 -7.53
CA LYS A 56 -9.71 -3.81 -8.21
C LYS A 56 -9.74 -4.24 -9.67
N LYS A 57 -8.68 -3.98 -10.42
CA LYS A 57 -8.61 -4.36 -11.84
C LYS A 57 -8.79 -5.87 -12.03
N LEU A 58 -8.14 -6.68 -11.19
CA LEU A 58 -8.22 -8.14 -11.29
C LEU A 58 -9.61 -8.66 -10.86
N THR A 59 -10.24 -8.05 -9.85
CA THR A 59 -11.59 -8.43 -9.43
C THR A 59 -12.65 -8.05 -10.46
N ASP A 60 -12.52 -6.89 -11.09
CA ASP A 60 -13.41 -6.44 -12.16
C ASP A 60 -13.34 -7.40 -13.37
N ASN A 61 -12.14 -7.88 -13.74
CA ASN A 61 -11.94 -8.89 -14.79
C ASN A 61 -12.61 -10.24 -14.46
N LEU A 62 -12.73 -10.57 -13.17
CA LEU A 62 -13.46 -11.74 -12.70
C LEU A 62 -14.99 -11.54 -12.64
N GLY A 63 -15.48 -10.39 -13.06
CA GLY A 63 -16.90 -10.02 -12.98
C GLY A 63 -17.40 -9.78 -11.55
N GLU A 64 -16.50 -9.57 -10.60
CA GLU A 64 -16.83 -9.28 -9.21
C GLU A 64 -16.54 -7.81 -8.87
N ARG A 65 -17.60 -7.05 -8.70
CA ARG A 65 -17.54 -5.63 -8.43
C ARG A 65 -17.31 -5.37 -6.94
N ILE A 66 -16.05 -5.16 -6.56
CA ILE A 66 -15.70 -4.73 -5.21
C ILE A 66 -15.53 -3.21 -5.23
N PRO A 67 -16.24 -2.43 -4.36
CA PRO A 67 -16.15 -0.97 -4.34
C PRO A 67 -14.83 -0.50 -3.70
N LEU A 68 -13.71 -1.03 -4.17
CA LEU A 68 -12.38 -0.71 -3.72
C LEU A 68 -11.91 0.60 -4.37
N ASP A 69 -11.45 1.53 -3.55
CA ASP A 69 -10.80 2.77 -3.97
C ASP A 69 -9.44 2.89 -3.26
N THR A 70 -8.76 4.00 -3.45
CA THR A 70 -7.48 4.26 -2.80
C THR A 70 -7.48 5.60 -2.08
N GLU A 71 -7.12 5.55 -0.81
CA GLU A 71 -6.69 6.72 -0.05
C GLU A 71 -5.20 6.95 -0.25
N ARG A 72 -4.86 7.98 -0.98
CA ARG A 72 -3.48 8.38 -1.24
C ARG A 72 -2.91 9.07 -0.01
N GLY A 73 -1.90 8.46 0.61
CA GLY A 73 -1.21 9.01 1.78
C GLY A 73 0.18 9.52 1.41
N TYR A 74 0.59 10.60 2.07
CA TYR A 74 1.85 11.28 1.78
C TYR A 74 2.78 11.26 2.98
N HIS A 75 4.08 11.16 2.72
CA HIS A 75 5.08 11.47 3.74
C HIS A 75 6.36 12.09 3.16
N VAL A 76 7.08 12.76 4.04
CA VAL A 76 8.44 13.26 3.81
C VAL A 76 9.34 12.83 4.95
N HIS A 77 10.64 12.67 4.68
CA HIS A 77 11.66 12.38 5.68
C HIS A 77 12.62 13.54 5.86
N PHE A 78 12.95 13.83 7.13
CA PHE A 78 14.02 14.75 7.51
C PHE A 78 15.10 13.91 8.20
N LYS A 79 16.24 13.79 7.56
CA LYS A 79 17.36 12.99 8.03
C LYS A 79 17.99 13.57 9.30
N ASP A 80 18.56 12.71 10.12
CA ASP A 80 19.30 13.05 11.32
C ASP A 80 18.52 13.96 12.31
N CYS A 81 17.19 13.97 12.24
CA CYS A 81 16.29 14.76 13.08
C CYS A 81 15.50 13.92 14.11
N ASP A 82 15.77 12.63 14.24
CA ASP A 82 15.07 11.71 15.15
C ASP A 82 15.19 12.13 16.62
N HIS A 83 16.28 12.82 16.98
CA HIS A 83 16.51 13.37 18.33
C HIS A 83 15.51 14.47 18.74
N LEU A 84 14.81 15.11 17.80
CA LEU A 84 13.84 16.18 18.09
C LEU A 84 12.58 15.67 18.79
N LEU A 85 12.26 14.38 18.66
CA LEU A 85 11.10 13.76 19.30
C LEU A 85 11.45 12.39 19.88
N SER A 86 11.01 12.12 21.10
CA SER A 86 11.20 10.81 21.74
C SER A 86 10.11 9.79 21.41
N ARG A 87 9.01 10.22 20.80
CA ARG A 87 7.84 9.38 20.48
C ARG A 87 7.04 9.95 19.32
N PRO A 88 6.18 9.15 18.65
CA PRO A 88 5.24 9.67 17.67
C PRO A 88 4.28 10.70 18.26
N VAL A 89 4.02 11.75 17.51
CA VAL A 89 3.10 12.83 17.88
C VAL A 89 2.14 13.09 16.72
N ILE A 90 0.84 13.20 17.04
CA ILE A 90 -0.21 13.57 16.09
C ILE A 90 -0.70 14.98 16.42
N PHE A 91 -0.71 15.85 15.41
CA PHE A 91 -1.22 17.21 15.49
C PHE A 91 -2.62 17.24 14.87
N SER A 92 -3.64 16.88 15.66
CA SER A 92 -5.02 16.71 15.20
C SER A 92 -5.58 17.95 14.51
N ASN A 93 -5.29 19.15 15.04
CA ASN A 93 -5.77 20.41 14.49
C ASN A 93 -5.24 20.73 13.07
N ARG A 94 -4.17 20.05 12.66
CA ARG A 94 -3.52 20.26 11.36
C ARG A 94 -3.51 19.00 10.50
N GLY A 95 -4.04 17.88 10.99
CA GLY A 95 -4.20 16.64 10.25
C GLY A 95 -2.88 15.99 9.81
N PHE A 96 -1.83 16.05 10.63
CA PHE A 96 -0.57 15.39 10.34
C PHE A 96 0.07 14.79 11.59
N GLY A 97 1.01 13.88 11.39
CA GLY A 97 1.79 13.25 12.44
C GLY A 97 3.28 13.24 12.15
N ILE A 98 4.07 13.21 13.19
CA ILE A 98 5.54 13.12 13.10
C ILE A 98 5.97 11.91 13.91
N THR A 99 6.83 11.09 13.34
CA THR A 99 7.34 9.87 13.97
C THR A 99 8.86 9.82 13.88
N PRO A 100 9.58 9.73 15.00
CA PRO A 100 11.01 9.44 14.98
C PRO A 100 11.23 8.02 14.47
N MET A 101 12.13 7.87 13.51
CA MET A 101 12.49 6.61 12.86
C MET A 101 14.00 6.43 12.94
N GLU A 102 14.50 5.23 12.69
CA GLU A 102 15.95 4.95 12.62
C GLU A 102 16.71 5.83 11.61
N GLN A 103 16.03 6.45 10.68
CA GLN A 103 16.61 7.23 9.58
C GLN A 103 16.30 8.74 9.68
N GLY A 104 15.75 9.21 10.81
CA GLY A 104 15.36 10.59 11.02
C GLY A 104 13.86 10.73 11.33
N LEU A 105 13.30 11.91 11.12
CA LEU A 105 11.87 12.16 11.33
C LEU A 105 11.05 11.87 10.08
N ARG A 106 9.99 11.09 10.22
CA ARG A 106 8.97 10.93 9.19
C ARG A 106 7.75 11.77 9.50
N VAL A 107 7.44 12.69 8.62
CA VAL A 107 6.23 13.52 8.67
C VAL A 107 5.19 12.94 7.72
N VAL A 108 4.03 12.57 8.26
CA VAL A 108 2.93 11.94 7.51
C VAL A 108 1.66 12.74 7.66
N GLY A 109 0.81 12.71 6.65
CA GLY A 109 -0.51 13.33 6.75
C GLY A 109 -1.18 13.42 5.41
N THR A 110 -2.34 14.03 5.43
CA THR A 110 -3.23 14.20 4.29
C THR A 110 -3.72 12.90 3.68
N VAL A 111 -4.98 12.89 3.32
CA VAL A 111 -5.62 11.84 2.54
C VAL A 111 -6.15 12.47 1.26
N GLU A 112 -6.00 11.79 0.16
CA GLU A 112 -6.49 12.23 -1.14
C GLU A 112 -7.16 11.06 -1.86
N PHE A 113 -8.36 11.29 -2.37
CA PHE A 113 -9.04 10.41 -3.32
C PHE A 113 -8.68 10.90 -4.72
N GLY A 114 -7.70 10.27 -5.34
CA GLY A 114 -7.15 10.69 -6.63
C GLY A 114 -6.81 9.54 -7.56
N GLY A 115 -7.28 8.34 -7.24
CA GLY A 115 -6.99 7.13 -8.03
C GLY A 115 -5.51 6.73 -7.99
N LEU A 116 -5.16 5.77 -8.83
CA LEU A 116 -3.82 5.18 -8.87
C LEU A 116 -2.86 5.93 -9.81
N ASP A 117 -3.40 6.59 -10.84
CA ASP A 117 -2.62 7.09 -11.99
C ASP A 117 -2.17 8.55 -11.83
N ASN A 118 -2.83 9.32 -10.97
CA ASN A 118 -2.46 10.72 -10.76
C ASN A 118 -1.07 10.87 -10.15
N PRO A 119 -0.27 11.85 -10.59
CA PRO A 119 1.06 12.08 -10.02
C PRO A 119 0.99 12.53 -8.55
N LEU A 120 2.12 12.46 -7.87
CA LEU A 120 2.27 12.97 -6.52
C LEU A 120 1.96 14.48 -6.45
N SER A 121 1.12 14.89 -5.51
CA SER A 121 0.75 16.29 -5.30
C SER A 121 1.82 17.07 -4.56
N LYS A 122 2.54 17.94 -5.28
CA LYS A 122 3.57 18.81 -4.70
C LYS A 122 3.02 19.80 -3.67
N SER A 123 1.77 20.23 -3.80
CA SER A 123 1.13 21.11 -2.82
C SER A 123 0.94 20.43 -1.47
N ARG A 124 0.59 19.14 -1.46
CA ARG A 124 0.45 18.34 -0.23
C ARG A 124 1.80 18.13 0.45
N ILE A 125 2.84 17.85 -0.32
CA ILE A 125 4.21 17.76 0.20
C ILE A 125 4.64 19.08 0.84
N LYS A 126 4.46 20.22 0.14
CA LYS A 126 4.77 21.55 0.68
C LYS A 126 4.01 21.84 1.99
N ASN A 127 2.75 21.42 2.08
CA ASN A 127 1.96 21.59 3.30
C ASN A 127 2.53 20.76 4.47
N LEU A 128 2.94 19.51 4.24
CA LEU A 128 3.58 18.69 5.27
C LEU A 128 4.88 19.31 5.78
N ILE A 129 5.72 19.80 4.87
CA ILE A 129 6.98 20.48 5.22
C ILE A 129 6.72 21.75 6.03
N SER A 130 5.79 22.59 5.57
CA SER A 130 5.40 23.82 6.27
C SER A 130 4.87 23.55 7.67
N ASN A 131 4.01 22.55 7.84
CA ASN A 131 3.47 22.15 9.14
C ASN A 131 4.57 21.61 10.07
N ALA A 132 5.49 20.80 9.55
CA ALA A 132 6.61 20.29 10.34
C ALA A 132 7.52 21.43 10.83
N LYS A 133 7.90 22.35 9.96
CA LYS A 133 8.69 23.54 10.31
C LYS A 133 7.98 24.47 11.29
N TYR A 134 6.66 24.63 11.16
CA TYR A 134 5.87 25.41 12.12
C TYR A 134 5.92 24.82 13.53
N MET A 135 5.92 23.50 13.67
CA MET A 135 5.86 22.82 14.96
C MET A 135 7.22 22.57 15.59
N LEU A 136 8.26 22.36 14.79
CA LEU A 136 9.58 21.96 15.27
C LEU A 136 10.66 23.04 15.04
N GLY A 137 10.33 24.14 14.38
CA GLY A 137 11.30 25.16 14.01
C GLY A 137 12.07 24.82 12.74
N ASP A 138 13.32 25.22 12.69
CA ASP A 138 14.17 25.00 11.53
C ASP A 138 14.50 23.50 11.36
N LEU A 139 14.17 23.00 10.20
CA LEU A 139 14.47 21.63 9.76
C LEU A 139 15.35 21.70 8.50
N PRO A 140 16.26 20.75 8.29
CA PRO A 140 17.04 20.65 7.07
C PRO A 140 16.14 20.43 5.85
N GLU A 141 16.75 20.31 4.68
CA GLU A 141 16.01 19.85 3.51
C GLU A 141 15.53 18.43 3.70
N HIS A 142 14.30 18.17 3.23
CA HIS A 142 13.75 16.82 3.25
C HIS A 142 14.38 15.97 2.12
N GLU A 143 14.56 14.67 2.38
CA GLU A 143 15.17 13.79 1.39
C GLU A 143 14.15 13.12 0.48
N ASP A 144 13.15 12.47 1.07
CA ASP A 144 12.21 11.62 0.32
C ASP A 144 10.79 12.19 0.35
N GLU A 145 10.21 12.27 -0.83
CA GLU A 145 8.78 12.50 -1.01
C GLU A 145 8.11 11.16 -1.40
N TRP A 146 7.18 10.72 -0.61
CA TRP A 146 6.55 9.44 -0.84
C TRP A 146 5.03 9.55 -0.94
N LEU A 147 4.49 8.78 -1.87
CA LEU A 147 3.06 8.57 -2.07
C LEU A 147 2.73 7.09 -1.92
N GLY A 148 1.79 6.76 -1.07
CA GLY A 148 1.27 5.41 -0.90
C GLY A 148 -0.21 5.30 -1.21
N PHE A 149 -0.59 4.14 -1.69
CA PHE A 149 -1.96 3.81 -2.06
C PHE A 149 -2.55 2.87 -1.01
N ARG A 150 -3.34 3.43 -0.08
CA ARG A 150 -4.05 2.64 0.92
C ARG A 150 -5.34 2.13 0.29
N PRO A 151 -5.55 0.81 0.19
CA PRO A 151 -6.83 0.28 -0.25
C PRO A 151 -7.92 0.64 0.75
N THR A 152 -9.05 1.14 0.28
CA THR A 152 -10.17 1.52 1.12
C THR A 152 -11.50 1.06 0.54
N LEU A 153 -12.46 0.79 1.42
CA LEU A 153 -13.84 0.51 1.08
C LEU A 153 -14.76 1.48 1.83
N PRO A 154 -16.00 1.69 1.37
CA PRO A 154 -16.92 2.63 1.99
C PRO A 154 -17.25 2.35 3.47
N ASP A 155 -17.15 1.08 3.87
CA ASP A 155 -17.40 0.61 5.25
C ASP A 155 -16.12 0.47 6.09
N PHE A 156 -14.96 0.73 5.50
CA PHE A 156 -13.63 0.55 6.11
C PHE A 156 -13.33 -0.89 6.58
N LEU A 157 -14.09 -1.89 6.12
CA LEU A 157 -13.83 -3.29 6.46
C LEU A 157 -12.91 -3.96 5.42
N PRO A 158 -12.08 -4.91 5.82
CA PRO A 158 -11.25 -5.66 4.88
C PRO A 158 -12.09 -6.65 4.07
N VAL A 159 -11.78 -6.80 2.79
CA VAL A 159 -12.32 -7.90 1.98
C VAL A 159 -11.41 -9.10 2.13
N MET A 160 -11.91 -10.14 2.81
CA MET A 160 -11.20 -11.40 3.03
C MET A 160 -12.17 -12.57 2.81
N GLY A 161 -11.80 -13.48 1.95
CA GLY A 161 -12.61 -14.67 1.73
C GLY A 161 -12.59 -15.19 0.30
N PRO A 162 -13.40 -16.21 0.00
CA PRO A 162 -13.51 -16.78 -1.34
C PRO A 162 -14.26 -15.82 -2.28
N SER A 163 -13.90 -15.90 -3.55
CA SER A 163 -14.69 -15.34 -4.64
C SER A 163 -16.11 -15.93 -4.64
N LYS A 164 -17.10 -15.15 -5.05
CA LYS A 164 -18.48 -15.63 -5.22
C LYS A 164 -18.64 -16.46 -6.49
N ASN A 165 -17.87 -16.14 -7.51
CA ASN A 165 -17.98 -16.73 -8.83
C ASN A 165 -17.04 -17.93 -9.02
N TYR A 166 -15.90 -17.97 -8.30
CA TYR A 166 -14.84 -18.93 -8.56
C TYR A 166 -14.31 -19.58 -7.27
N LYS A 167 -14.56 -20.87 -7.10
CA LYS A 167 -14.20 -21.65 -5.90
C LYS A 167 -12.70 -21.63 -5.54
N ASN A 168 -11.85 -21.41 -6.53
CA ASN A 168 -10.40 -21.48 -6.40
C ASN A 168 -9.73 -20.09 -6.32
N VAL A 169 -10.53 -19.02 -6.21
CA VAL A 169 -10.06 -17.66 -6.08
C VAL A 169 -10.41 -17.11 -4.69
N PHE A 170 -9.43 -16.48 -4.06
CA PHE A 170 -9.58 -15.86 -2.75
C PHE A 170 -9.10 -14.42 -2.79
N TYR A 171 -9.74 -13.56 -2.00
CA TYR A 171 -9.35 -12.17 -1.81
C TYR A 171 -8.72 -11.98 -0.45
N LEU A 172 -7.65 -11.18 -0.42
CA LEU A 172 -7.00 -10.70 0.79
C LEU A 172 -6.63 -9.24 0.57
N SER A 173 -7.62 -8.36 0.63
CA SER A 173 -7.43 -6.93 0.55
C SER A 173 -7.63 -6.34 1.94
N LEU A 174 -6.54 -5.85 2.52
CA LEU A 174 -6.55 -5.27 3.85
C LEU A 174 -6.65 -3.75 3.75
N ILE A 175 -7.59 -3.21 4.46
CA ILE A 175 -7.59 -1.80 4.81
C ILE A 175 -6.72 -1.67 6.05
N HIS A 176 -5.75 -0.80 5.98
CA HIS A 176 -5.01 -0.47 7.15
C HIS A 176 -5.74 0.56 7.99
N ILE A 177 -5.85 0.20 9.18
CA ILE A 177 -6.23 1.09 10.26
C ILE A 177 -5.12 2.13 10.47
#